data_97926e1f194245b6220ffa249e3b3ccd
#
_entry.id   97926e1f194245b6220ffa249e3b3ccd
#
_cell.length_a   1.000
_cell.length_b   1.000
_cell.length_c   1.000
_cell.angle_alpha   90.00
_cell.angle_beta   90.00
_cell.angle_gamma   90.00
#
_symmetry.space_group_name_H-M   'P 1'
#
loop_
_entity.id
_entity.type
_entity.pdbx_description
1 polymer ?
#
loop_
_entity_poly.entity_id
_entity_poly.type
_entity_poly.pdbx_seq_one_letter_code
_entity_poly.pdbx_strand_id
1 'polypeptide(L)'
;EHLMRKEKIPLQEYKDSLVYPFNPVDFDADAWMQTVKNAGMKYFIITAKHHDGFAMYPSDAYPYDIRLTKYGRDPMMQLRDAARRYGIKFGFYYSHAFDWEHPSAPGNDWEYDHPGGDKKLGGDAWWKDNHYKAYLDSADLYVKQKSIPQIQELIRMYHPDIMWFDTPAKLPLYQNIRILEALREVDPNNDIVVNGRLVRFGNQNMGDYRNTGDR
;
A
#
# COMPACT_ATOMS: atom_id res chain seq x y z
N GLU A 1 2.75 12.23 3.81
CA GLU A 1 1.81 12.12 2.67
C GLU A 1 0.60 13.03 2.84
N HIS A 2 -0.01 13.14 4.04
CA HIS A 2 -1.16 14.04 4.27
C HIS A 2 -0.88 15.49 3.84
N LEU A 3 0.36 15.95 3.96
CA LEU A 3 0.76 17.27 3.51
C LEU A 3 0.61 17.41 1.99
N MET A 4 1.04 16.41 1.23
CA MET A 4 0.91 16.39 -0.23
C MET A 4 -0.54 16.65 -0.67
N ARG A 5 -1.49 15.94 -0.08
CA ARG A 5 -2.92 16.10 -0.38
C ARG A 5 -3.47 17.43 0.14
N LYS A 6 -3.14 17.80 1.36
CA LYS A 6 -3.67 19.01 2.02
C LYS A 6 -3.27 20.29 1.30
N GLU A 7 -2.01 20.37 0.93
CA GLU A 7 -1.43 21.52 0.23
C GLU A 7 -1.49 21.37 -1.30
N LYS A 8 -2.03 20.24 -1.80
CA LYS A 8 -2.12 19.92 -3.24
C LYS A 8 -0.76 20.04 -3.93
N ILE A 9 0.27 19.49 -3.31
CA ILE A 9 1.63 19.53 -3.83
C ILE A 9 1.69 18.73 -5.13
N PRO A 10 2.14 19.33 -6.25
CA PRO A 10 2.33 18.61 -7.50
C PRO A 10 3.27 17.42 -7.33
N LEU A 11 2.99 16.33 -8.03
CA LEU A 11 3.78 15.08 -7.91
C LEU A 11 5.27 15.31 -8.20
N GLN A 12 5.59 16.15 -9.20
CA GLN A 12 6.99 16.44 -9.51
C GLN A 12 7.68 17.19 -8.38
N GLU A 13 7.01 18.16 -7.77
CA GLU A 13 7.55 18.90 -6.61
C GLU A 13 7.75 17.95 -5.41
N TYR A 14 6.82 17.01 -5.19
CA TYR A 14 6.95 15.98 -4.16
C TYR A 14 8.16 15.07 -4.43
N LYS A 15 8.36 14.66 -5.69
CA LYS A 15 9.54 13.88 -6.11
C LYS A 15 10.84 14.64 -5.86
N ASP A 16 10.91 15.89 -6.28
CA ASP A 16 12.12 16.72 -6.17
C ASP A 16 12.50 17.01 -4.70
N SER A 17 11.48 17.26 -3.87
CA SER A 17 11.70 17.71 -2.49
C SER A 17 11.86 16.57 -1.48
N LEU A 18 11.24 15.41 -1.71
CA LEU A 18 11.18 14.33 -0.74
C LEU A 18 11.72 12.99 -1.27
N VAL A 19 11.36 12.58 -2.49
CA VAL A 19 11.76 11.27 -3.00
C VAL A 19 13.25 11.25 -3.38
N TYR A 20 13.66 12.12 -4.29
CA TYR A 20 15.05 12.09 -4.77
C TYR A 20 16.10 12.37 -3.68
N PRO A 21 15.89 13.31 -2.74
CA PRO A 21 16.86 13.56 -1.67
C PRO A 21 16.83 12.54 -0.54
N PHE A 22 15.81 11.65 -0.49
CA PHE A 22 15.68 10.67 0.60
C PHE A 22 16.92 9.79 0.73
N ASN A 23 17.58 9.87 1.88
CA ASN A 23 18.83 9.16 2.15
C ASN A 23 19.03 8.91 3.65
N PRO A 24 18.39 7.89 4.24
CA PRO A 24 18.52 7.57 5.66
C PRO A 24 19.86 6.91 5.95
N VAL A 25 20.93 7.72 6.07
CA VAL A 25 22.31 7.24 6.23
C VAL A 25 22.54 6.48 7.54
N ASP A 26 21.76 6.80 8.57
CA ASP A 26 21.86 6.17 9.90
C ASP A 26 20.86 5.02 10.10
N PHE A 27 20.23 4.56 9.02
CA PHE A 27 19.28 3.45 9.10
C PHE A 27 20.00 2.14 9.44
N ASP A 28 19.60 1.52 10.56
CA ASP A 28 20.10 0.24 11.05
C ASP A 28 18.92 -0.69 11.38
N ALA A 29 18.70 -1.68 10.53
CA ALA A 29 17.61 -2.65 10.67
C ALA A 29 17.76 -3.55 11.90
N ASP A 30 19.00 -3.88 12.30
CA ASP A 30 19.25 -4.69 13.51
C ASP A 30 18.93 -3.88 14.77
N ALA A 31 19.34 -2.62 14.84
CA ALA A 31 19.01 -1.74 15.97
C ALA A 31 17.49 -1.55 16.12
N TRP A 32 16.75 -1.45 15.00
CA TRP A 32 15.28 -1.38 15.03
C TRP A 32 14.68 -2.67 15.59
N MET A 33 15.09 -3.83 15.08
CA MET A 33 14.53 -5.11 15.52
C MET A 33 14.96 -5.47 16.96
N GLN A 34 16.14 -5.06 17.39
CA GLN A 34 16.54 -5.17 18.79
C GLN A 34 15.59 -4.37 19.70
N THR A 35 15.25 -3.16 19.30
CA THR A 35 14.30 -2.31 20.04
C THR A 35 12.91 -2.95 20.10
N VAL A 36 12.40 -3.45 18.97
CA VAL A 36 11.12 -4.19 18.88
C VAL A 36 11.13 -5.41 19.80
N LYS A 37 12.23 -6.18 19.80
CA LYS A 37 12.41 -7.36 20.65
C LYS A 37 12.41 -7.00 22.14
N ASN A 38 13.18 -5.98 22.51
CA ASN A 38 13.30 -5.51 23.90
C ASN A 38 11.97 -4.97 24.44
N ALA A 39 11.14 -4.37 23.58
CA ALA A 39 9.79 -3.95 23.91
C ALA A 39 8.78 -5.12 24.04
N GLY A 40 9.21 -6.36 23.83
CA GLY A 40 8.35 -7.55 23.90
C GLY A 40 7.37 -7.71 22.75
N MET A 41 7.53 -6.96 21.68
CA MET A 41 6.68 -7.06 20.48
C MET A 41 6.92 -8.39 19.77
N LYS A 42 5.87 -8.92 19.13
CA LYS A 42 5.91 -10.22 18.46
C LYS A 42 5.89 -10.12 16.95
N TYR A 43 5.45 -8.98 16.42
CA TYR A 43 5.41 -8.70 14.98
C TYR A 43 5.75 -7.24 14.72
N PHE A 44 6.19 -6.98 13.51
CA PHE A 44 6.52 -5.64 13.02
C PHE A 44 5.93 -5.47 11.62
N ILE A 45 5.16 -4.42 11.41
CA ILE A 45 4.57 -4.07 10.12
C ILE A 45 5.13 -2.73 9.67
N ILE A 46 5.69 -2.69 8.47
CA ILE A 46 6.26 -1.48 7.85
C ILE A 46 5.49 -1.11 6.58
N THR A 47 5.39 0.17 6.30
CA THR A 47 4.77 0.67 5.07
C THR A 47 5.65 0.36 3.86
N ALA A 48 5.17 -0.55 2.99
CA ALA A 48 5.80 -0.80 1.69
C ALA A 48 5.40 0.24 0.64
N LYS A 49 4.12 0.66 0.64
CA LYS A 49 3.59 1.76 -0.18
C LYS A 49 2.43 2.42 0.56
N HIS A 50 2.46 3.75 0.67
CA HIS A 50 1.33 4.52 1.18
C HIS A 50 0.52 5.19 0.05
N HIS A 51 -0.37 6.14 0.39
CA HIS A 51 -1.27 6.81 -0.56
C HIS A 51 -0.54 7.65 -1.61
N ASP A 52 0.67 8.13 -1.32
CA ASP A 52 1.53 8.85 -2.27
C ASP A 52 2.02 7.99 -3.44
N GLY A 53 1.78 6.69 -3.38
CA GLY A 53 2.12 5.74 -4.43
C GLY A 53 3.58 5.31 -4.47
N PHE A 54 4.44 5.84 -3.57
CA PHE A 54 5.85 5.52 -3.56
C PHE A 54 6.13 4.15 -2.91
N ALA A 55 6.81 3.27 -3.65
CA ALA A 55 7.22 1.97 -3.13
C ALA A 55 8.57 2.09 -2.40
N MET A 56 8.58 1.77 -1.11
CA MET A 56 9.78 1.77 -0.25
C MET A 56 10.69 0.55 -0.49
N TYR A 57 10.50 -0.16 -1.58
CA TYR A 57 11.27 -1.33 -2.01
C TYR A 57 11.51 -1.27 -3.52
N PRO A 58 12.52 -1.96 -4.08
CA PRO A 58 12.74 -2.03 -5.52
C PRO A 58 11.57 -2.78 -6.20
N SER A 59 10.74 -2.08 -6.95
CA SER A 59 9.59 -2.65 -7.64
C SER A 59 9.85 -2.75 -9.14
N ASP A 60 9.91 -3.95 -9.68
CA ASP A 60 9.99 -4.17 -11.12
C ASP A 60 8.59 -4.08 -11.77
N ALA A 61 7.55 -4.23 -10.96
CA ALA A 61 6.17 -4.12 -11.40
C ALA A 61 5.77 -2.67 -11.75
N TYR A 62 6.31 -1.67 -11.04
CA TYR A 62 5.99 -0.26 -11.29
C TYR A 62 7.13 0.67 -10.86
N PRO A 63 7.67 1.54 -11.76
CA PRO A 63 8.96 2.22 -11.57
C PRO A 63 8.89 3.52 -10.74
N TYR A 64 8.08 3.57 -9.68
CA TYR A 64 8.05 4.67 -8.72
C TYR A 64 8.43 4.15 -7.33
N ASP A 65 9.73 3.99 -7.10
CA ASP A 65 10.25 3.23 -5.98
C ASP A 65 11.58 3.76 -5.41
N ILE A 66 12.07 3.09 -4.38
CA ILE A 66 13.27 3.44 -3.61
C ILE A 66 14.51 3.64 -4.46
N ARG A 67 14.60 3.05 -5.65
CA ARG A 67 15.74 3.20 -6.57
C ARG A 67 15.89 4.62 -7.12
N LEU A 68 14.81 5.43 -7.07
CA LEU A 68 14.83 6.85 -7.45
C LEU A 68 15.51 7.74 -6.41
N THR A 69 15.74 7.24 -5.21
CA THR A 69 16.27 8.01 -4.10
C THR A 69 17.81 7.97 -4.05
N LYS A 70 18.41 8.91 -3.31
CA LYS A 70 19.85 8.84 -3.00
C LYS A 70 20.23 7.59 -2.21
N TYR A 71 19.30 7.06 -1.41
CA TYR A 71 19.53 5.83 -0.66
C TYR A 71 19.68 4.62 -1.60
N GLY A 72 18.79 4.45 -2.57
CA GLY A 72 18.87 3.48 -3.67
C GLY A 72 18.98 2.01 -3.28
N ARG A 73 18.90 1.69 -1.97
CA ARG A 73 19.01 0.32 -1.44
C ARG A 73 17.65 -0.17 -0.99
N ASP A 74 17.52 -1.47 -0.74
CA ASP A 74 16.30 -2.10 -0.26
C ASP A 74 16.26 -2.16 1.28
N PRO A 75 15.53 -1.23 1.96
CA PRO A 75 15.40 -1.27 3.40
C PRO A 75 14.44 -2.37 3.87
N MET A 76 13.50 -2.81 3.01
CA MET A 76 12.53 -3.84 3.36
C MET A 76 13.18 -5.20 3.51
N MET A 77 14.13 -5.53 2.63
CA MET A 77 14.90 -6.76 2.74
C MET A 77 15.75 -6.78 4.01
N GLN A 78 16.39 -5.66 4.32
CA GLN A 78 17.19 -5.53 5.55
C GLN A 78 16.33 -5.71 6.81
N LEU A 79 15.16 -5.08 6.86
CA LEU A 79 14.22 -5.21 7.99
C LEU A 79 13.65 -6.62 8.12
N ARG A 80 13.26 -7.25 6.99
CA ARG A 80 12.78 -8.63 6.99
C ARG A 80 13.83 -9.61 7.55
N ASP A 81 15.07 -9.47 7.09
CA ASP A 81 16.14 -10.36 7.52
C ASP A 81 16.50 -10.14 9.00
N ALA A 82 16.51 -8.88 9.44
CA ALA A 82 16.66 -8.56 10.86
C ALA A 82 15.51 -9.15 11.68
N ALA A 83 14.24 -8.94 11.27
CA ALA A 83 13.10 -9.49 11.99
C ALA A 83 13.19 -11.00 12.17
N ARG A 84 13.61 -11.74 11.13
CA ARG A 84 13.83 -13.19 11.20
C ARG A 84 14.91 -13.57 12.22
N ARG A 85 16.06 -12.85 12.23
CA ARG A 85 17.12 -13.09 13.22
C ARG A 85 16.65 -12.90 14.66
N TYR A 86 15.78 -11.93 14.90
CA TYR A 86 15.24 -11.62 16.22
C TYR A 86 13.97 -12.42 16.59
N GLY A 87 13.47 -13.27 15.70
CA GLY A 87 12.24 -14.06 15.89
C GLY A 87 10.98 -13.20 15.92
N ILE A 88 10.97 -12.09 15.19
CA ILE A 88 9.84 -11.17 15.03
C ILE A 88 9.13 -11.49 13.71
N LYS A 89 7.81 -11.63 13.75
CA LYS A 89 7.00 -11.76 12.55
C LYS A 89 7.04 -10.46 11.75
N PHE A 90 7.15 -10.57 10.42
CA PHE A 90 7.34 -9.42 9.54
C PHE A 90 6.17 -9.24 8.59
N GLY A 91 5.70 -8.02 8.42
CA GLY A 91 4.60 -7.72 7.53
C GLY A 91 4.68 -6.36 6.86
N PHE A 92 3.80 -6.16 5.90
CA PHE A 92 3.68 -4.90 5.16
C PHE A 92 2.32 -4.26 5.33
N TYR A 93 2.32 -2.93 5.50
CA TYR A 93 1.19 -2.08 5.14
C TYR A 93 1.30 -1.75 3.65
N TYR A 94 0.20 -1.90 2.93
CA TYR A 94 0.10 -1.53 1.53
C TYR A 94 -1.22 -0.80 1.25
N SER A 95 -1.14 0.44 0.80
CA SER A 95 -2.30 1.21 0.33
C SER A 95 -2.76 0.67 -1.02
N HIS A 96 -3.73 -0.24 -1.01
CA HIS A 96 -4.17 -0.91 -2.22
C HIS A 96 -5.13 -0.09 -3.07
N ALA A 97 -5.83 0.86 -2.47
CA ALA A 97 -6.87 1.64 -3.13
C ALA A 97 -6.40 3.04 -3.53
N PHE A 98 -5.86 3.82 -2.59
CA PHE A 98 -5.31 5.13 -2.91
C PHE A 98 -3.91 5.02 -3.52
N ASP A 99 -3.69 5.82 -4.57
CA ASP A 99 -2.37 6.04 -5.16
C ASP A 99 -2.35 7.39 -5.87
N TRP A 100 -1.68 8.36 -5.30
CA TRP A 100 -1.68 9.73 -5.81
C TRP A 100 -0.70 9.93 -6.97
N GLU A 101 0.12 8.94 -7.26
CA GLU A 101 1.03 8.97 -8.40
C GLU A 101 0.40 8.38 -9.67
N HIS A 102 -0.39 7.32 -9.54
CA HIS A 102 -0.98 6.66 -10.70
C HIS A 102 -2.23 7.39 -11.19
N PRO A 103 -2.28 7.85 -12.46
CA PRO A 103 -3.38 8.69 -12.96
C PRO A 103 -4.75 8.01 -12.98
N SER A 104 -4.78 6.68 -12.96
CA SER A 104 -6.02 5.90 -12.92
C SER A 104 -6.41 5.44 -11.52
N ALA A 105 -5.61 5.75 -10.50
CA ALA A 105 -5.93 5.44 -9.12
C ALA A 105 -6.73 6.56 -8.46
N PRO A 106 -7.63 6.27 -7.51
CA PRO A 106 -8.32 7.31 -6.75
C PRO A 106 -7.36 8.09 -5.86
N GLY A 107 -7.68 9.36 -5.64
CA GLY A 107 -7.10 10.20 -4.60
C GLY A 107 -6.48 11.49 -5.09
N ASN A 108 -5.67 11.51 -6.13
CA ASN A 108 -5.07 12.74 -6.66
C ASN A 108 -6.05 13.46 -7.60
N ASP A 109 -6.92 14.29 -7.03
CA ASP A 109 -7.89 15.11 -7.76
C ASP A 109 -7.41 16.54 -8.02
N TRP A 110 -6.17 16.85 -7.67
CA TRP A 110 -5.56 18.17 -7.90
C TRP A 110 -4.64 18.21 -9.13
N GLU A 111 -4.21 17.05 -9.63
CA GLU A 111 -3.41 16.94 -10.86
C GLU A 111 -4.11 16.12 -11.94
N TYR A 112 -4.92 15.13 -11.56
CA TYR A 112 -5.58 14.22 -12.50
C TYR A 112 -7.08 14.45 -12.53
N ASP A 113 -7.67 14.47 -13.72
CA ASP A 113 -9.13 14.45 -13.88
C ASP A 113 -9.67 13.03 -13.68
N HIS A 114 -9.47 12.52 -12.47
CA HIS A 114 -9.90 11.17 -12.13
C HIS A 114 -11.38 11.16 -11.73
N PRO A 115 -12.23 10.32 -12.37
CA PRO A 115 -13.66 10.27 -12.07
C PRO A 115 -13.97 9.90 -10.62
N GLY A 116 -13.04 9.19 -9.97
CA GLY A 116 -13.09 8.81 -8.57
C GLY A 116 -12.19 9.62 -7.64
N GLY A 117 -11.89 10.90 -7.92
CA GLY A 117 -11.03 11.75 -7.08
C GLY A 117 -11.41 11.73 -5.59
N ASP A 118 -10.52 12.17 -4.72
CA ASP A 118 -10.63 12.00 -3.26
C ASP A 118 -11.98 12.47 -2.66
N LYS A 119 -12.52 13.57 -3.17
CA LYS A 119 -13.81 14.12 -2.73
C LYS A 119 -15.03 13.36 -3.25
N LYS A 120 -14.92 12.70 -4.40
CA LYS A 120 -16.02 12.00 -5.05
C LYS A 120 -16.23 10.59 -4.50
N LEU A 121 -15.26 10.02 -3.83
CA LEU A 121 -15.28 8.66 -3.28
C LEU A 121 -15.76 8.59 -1.83
N GLY A 122 -16.85 9.24 -1.53
CA GLY A 122 -17.45 9.25 -0.20
C GLY A 122 -18.88 8.69 -0.18
N GLY A 123 -19.04 7.39 0.12
CA GLY A 123 -20.33 6.81 0.42
C GLY A 123 -21.20 6.46 -0.79
N ASP A 124 -22.45 6.05 -0.52
CA ASP A 124 -23.41 5.50 -1.49
C ASP A 124 -23.83 6.46 -2.61
N ALA A 125 -23.66 7.77 -2.43
CA ALA A 125 -24.00 8.78 -3.43
C ALA A 125 -23.14 8.65 -4.70
N TRP A 126 -21.92 8.18 -4.55
CA TRP A 126 -20.98 8.03 -5.65
C TRP A 126 -21.43 6.97 -6.68
N TRP A 127 -22.04 5.88 -6.24
CA TRP A 127 -22.57 4.80 -7.09
C TRP A 127 -23.70 5.27 -8.02
N LYS A 128 -24.22 6.48 -7.82
CA LYS A 128 -25.31 7.07 -8.58
C LYS A 128 -24.84 8.10 -9.60
N ASP A 129 -23.53 8.40 -9.68
CA ASP A 129 -22.97 9.37 -10.61
C ASP A 129 -22.91 8.79 -12.04
N ASN A 130 -23.12 9.66 -13.02
CA ASN A 130 -23.01 9.33 -14.45
C ASN A 130 -21.60 8.93 -14.90
N HIS A 131 -20.58 9.12 -14.07
CA HIS A 131 -19.18 8.75 -14.30
C HIS A 131 -18.81 7.35 -13.82
N TYR A 132 -19.77 6.57 -13.37
CA TYR A 132 -19.54 5.23 -12.78
C TYR A 132 -18.72 4.31 -13.68
N LYS A 133 -19.06 4.24 -14.99
CA LYS A 133 -18.30 3.39 -15.92
C LYS A 133 -16.85 3.82 -16.06
N ALA A 134 -16.58 5.11 -16.21
CA ALA A 134 -15.22 5.64 -16.33
C ALA A 134 -14.38 5.32 -15.07
N TYR A 135 -15.00 5.35 -13.91
CA TYR A 135 -14.32 4.94 -12.69
C TYR A 135 -14.02 3.44 -12.64
N LEU A 136 -14.94 2.59 -13.03
CA LEU A 136 -14.70 1.16 -13.07
C LEU A 136 -13.53 0.81 -14.01
N ASP A 137 -13.49 1.46 -15.17
CA ASP A 137 -12.43 1.30 -16.15
C ASP A 137 -11.07 1.79 -15.58
N SER A 138 -11.05 2.95 -14.91
CA SER A 138 -9.85 3.47 -14.25
C SER A 138 -9.39 2.57 -13.09
N ALA A 139 -10.31 2.12 -12.26
CA ALA A 139 -9.99 1.21 -11.14
C ALA A 139 -9.41 -0.12 -11.64
N ASP A 140 -9.97 -0.67 -12.73
CA ASP A 140 -9.45 -1.89 -13.35
C ASP A 140 -8.03 -1.70 -13.87
N LEU A 141 -7.78 -0.56 -14.54
CA LEU A 141 -6.46 -0.24 -15.09
C LEU A 141 -5.40 -0.13 -13.98
N TYR A 142 -5.70 0.64 -12.92
CA TYR A 142 -4.80 0.79 -11.78
C TYR A 142 -4.52 -0.54 -11.07
N VAL A 143 -5.57 -1.29 -10.75
CA VAL A 143 -5.43 -2.56 -10.04
C VAL A 143 -4.59 -3.55 -10.85
N LYS A 144 -4.80 -3.59 -12.17
CA LYS A 144 -4.05 -4.45 -13.08
C LYS A 144 -2.60 -4.02 -13.28
N GLN A 145 -2.35 -2.70 -13.40
CA GLN A 145 -1.02 -2.17 -13.74
C GLN A 145 -0.10 -2.03 -12.53
N LYS A 146 -0.64 -1.79 -11.33
CA LYS A 146 0.17 -1.47 -10.17
C LYS A 146 -0.19 -2.28 -8.93
N SER A 147 -1.45 -2.25 -8.47
CA SER A 147 -1.81 -2.80 -7.17
C SER A 147 -1.54 -4.31 -7.07
N ILE A 148 -2.11 -5.12 -7.96
CA ILE A 148 -1.91 -6.58 -7.97
C ILE A 148 -0.44 -6.94 -8.23
N PRO A 149 0.23 -6.43 -9.27
CA PRO A 149 1.63 -6.78 -9.52
C PRO A 149 2.54 -6.49 -8.35
N GLN A 150 2.42 -5.32 -7.72
CA GLN A 150 3.23 -4.96 -6.55
C GLN A 150 2.93 -5.82 -5.32
N ILE A 151 1.67 -6.17 -5.06
CA ILE A 151 1.30 -7.06 -3.94
C ILE A 151 1.91 -8.45 -4.15
N GLN A 152 1.77 -9.02 -5.35
CA GLN A 152 2.37 -10.32 -5.66
C GLN A 152 3.90 -10.29 -5.61
N GLU A 153 4.52 -9.19 -6.05
CA GLU A 153 5.95 -8.97 -5.97
C GLU A 153 6.45 -8.94 -4.51
N LEU A 154 5.79 -8.18 -3.63
CA LEU A 154 6.09 -8.13 -2.20
C LEU A 154 6.04 -9.53 -1.56
N ILE A 155 5.04 -10.33 -1.89
CA ILE A 155 4.88 -11.68 -1.36
C ILE A 155 6.02 -12.59 -1.83
N ARG A 156 6.31 -12.59 -3.12
CA ARG A 156 7.37 -13.44 -3.70
C ARG A 156 8.77 -13.05 -3.22
N MET A 157 9.04 -11.75 -3.08
CA MET A 157 10.37 -11.27 -2.69
C MET A 157 10.64 -11.42 -1.19
N TYR A 158 9.65 -11.12 -0.36
CA TYR A 158 9.88 -10.96 1.08
C TYR A 158 9.27 -12.07 1.93
N HIS A 159 8.29 -12.82 1.41
CA HIS A 159 7.53 -13.85 2.15
C HIS A 159 7.06 -13.31 3.51
N PRO A 160 6.21 -12.26 3.53
CA PRO A 160 5.73 -11.65 4.76
C PRO A 160 4.79 -12.59 5.52
N ASP A 161 4.75 -12.46 6.84
CA ASP A 161 3.76 -13.15 7.68
C ASP A 161 2.40 -12.42 7.70
N ILE A 162 2.40 -11.11 7.42
CA ILE A 162 1.21 -10.24 7.57
C ILE A 162 1.14 -9.25 6.41
N MET A 163 -0.05 -9.09 5.85
CA MET A 163 -0.38 -8.00 4.93
C MET A 163 -1.51 -7.13 5.50
N TRP A 164 -1.22 -5.84 5.65
CA TRP A 164 -2.17 -4.85 6.15
C TRP A 164 -2.59 -3.90 5.03
N PHE A 165 -3.84 -3.98 4.65
CA PHE A 165 -4.47 -3.12 3.65
C PHE A 165 -5.27 -1.99 4.29
N ASP A 166 -5.67 -1.00 3.48
CA ASP A 166 -6.37 0.18 3.95
C ASP A 166 -7.38 0.73 2.94
N THR A 167 -8.35 1.51 3.42
CA THR A 167 -9.31 2.27 2.61
C THR A 167 -10.11 1.44 1.59
N PRO A 168 -10.72 0.30 1.96
CA PRO A 168 -11.41 -0.60 1.02
C PRO A 168 -12.57 0.06 0.28
N ALA A 169 -13.18 1.11 0.86
CA ALA A 169 -14.30 1.83 0.27
C ALA A 169 -13.91 2.69 -0.95
N LYS A 170 -12.62 2.82 -1.24
CA LYS A 170 -12.10 3.63 -2.34
C LYS A 170 -11.93 2.85 -3.66
N LEU A 171 -12.14 1.55 -3.62
CA LEU A 171 -12.25 0.70 -4.81
C LEU A 171 -13.61 -0.03 -4.82
N PRO A 172 -14.13 -0.41 -5.99
CA PRO A 172 -15.27 -1.31 -6.07
C PRO A 172 -14.98 -2.63 -5.34
N LEU A 173 -15.99 -3.20 -4.68
CA LEU A 173 -15.85 -4.43 -3.91
C LEU A 173 -15.22 -5.58 -4.73
N TYR A 174 -15.62 -5.74 -6.00
CA TYR A 174 -15.09 -6.80 -6.84
C TYR A 174 -13.58 -6.65 -7.11
N GLN A 175 -13.05 -5.42 -7.14
CA GLN A 175 -11.60 -5.20 -7.27
C GLN A 175 -10.86 -5.60 -5.99
N ASN A 176 -11.44 -5.33 -4.82
CA ASN A 176 -10.85 -5.78 -3.56
C ASN A 176 -10.83 -7.31 -3.46
N ILE A 177 -11.89 -7.98 -3.93
CA ILE A 177 -11.95 -9.45 -4.02
C ILE A 177 -10.87 -9.96 -4.97
N ARG A 178 -10.75 -9.37 -6.16
CA ARG A 178 -9.72 -9.72 -7.15
C ARG A 178 -8.29 -9.56 -6.61
N ILE A 179 -8.05 -8.50 -5.81
CA ILE A 179 -6.76 -8.32 -5.14
C ILE A 179 -6.50 -9.45 -4.13
N LEU A 180 -7.52 -9.84 -3.35
CA LEU A 180 -7.38 -10.95 -2.40
C LEU A 180 -7.12 -12.28 -3.13
N GLU A 181 -7.84 -12.56 -4.22
CA GLU A 181 -7.62 -13.74 -5.07
C GLU A 181 -6.18 -13.76 -5.59
N ALA A 182 -5.71 -12.66 -6.18
CA ALA A 182 -4.35 -12.54 -6.69
C ALA A 182 -3.26 -12.68 -5.60
N LEU A 183 -3.55 -12.25 -4.37
CA LEU A 183 -2.69 -12.50 -3.22
C LEU A 183 -2.61 -14.01 -2.93
N ARG A 184 -3.76 -14.68 -2.87
CA ARG A 184 -3.82 -16.13 -2.57
C ARG A 184 -3.23 -17.02 -3.67
N GLU A 185 -3.22 -16.58 -4.91
CA GLU A 185 -2.50 -17.26 -6.00
C GLU A 185 -0.99 -17.44 -5.72
N VAL A 186 -0.38 -16.49 -4.99
CA VAL A 186 1.05 -16.52 -4.61
C VAL A 186 1.29 -16.92 -3.15
N ASP A 187 0.22 -17.20 -2.42
CA ASP A 187 0.19 -17.72 -1.06
C ASP A 187 -0.72 -18.96 -0.97
N PRO A 188 -0.39 -20.05 -1.69
CA PRO A 188 -1.29 -21.19 -1.87
C PRO A 188 -1.57 -21.96 -0.57
N ASN A 189 -0.71 -21.85 0.42
CA ASN A 189 -0.89 -22.46 1.74
C ASN A 189 -1.74 -21.59 2.68
N ASN A 190 -2.08 -20.36 2.25
CA ASN A 190 -2.79 -19.41 3.08
C ASN A 190 -2.06 -19.04 4.39
N ASP A 191 -0.74 -18.93 4.33
CA ASP A 191 0.13 -18.66 5.49
C ASP A 191 0.13 -17.18 5.88
N ILE A 192 -0.21 -16.27 4.95
CA ILE A 192 -0.19 -14.83 5.17
C ILE A 192 -1.49 -14.38 5.85
N VAL A 193 -1.33 -13.74 7.00
CA VAL A 193 -2.46 -13.13 7.72
C VAL A 193 -2.84 -11.80 7.06
N VAL A 194 -4.09 -11.66 6.65
CA VAL A 194 -4.63 -10.48 5.96
C VAL A 194 -5.65 -9.77 6.84
N ASN A 195 -5.54 -8.45 6.99
CA ASN A 195 -6.50 -7.69 7.78
C ASN A 195 -7.85 -7.49 7.08
N GLY A 196 -8.88 -7.16 7.84
CA GLY A 196 -10.24 -6.94 7.36
C GLY A 196 -10.46 -5.62 6.59
N ARG A 197 -9.38 -4.88 6.26
CA ARG A 197 -9.44 -3.65 5.46
C ARG A 197 -9.15 -3.88 3.97
N LEU A 198 -8.94 -5.12 3.51
CA LEU A 198 -8.89 -5.42 2.08
C LEU A 198 -10.29 -5.61 1.52
N VAL A 199 -11.02 -6.58 2.04
CA VAL A 199 -12.37 -6.89 1.57
C VAL A 199 -13.38 -6.66 2.70
N ARG A 200 -14.24 -5.67 2.50
CA ARG A 200 -15.29 -5.31 3.45
C ARG A 200 -16.61 -5.09 2.74
N PHE A 201 -17.67 -5.69 3.26
CA PHE A 201 -19.03 -5.46 2.81
C PHE A 201 -19.94 -5.16 4.01
N GLY A 202 -20.43 -3.93 4.10
CA GLY A 202 -21.18 -3.45 5.27
C GLY A 202 -20.36 -3.58 6.56
N ASN A 203 -20.87 -4.31 7.53
CA ASN A 203 -20.19 -4.61 8.80
C ASN A 203 -19.37 -5.91 8.78
N GLN A 204 -19.41 -6.65 7.67
CA GLN A 204 -18.64 -7.88 7.49
C GLN A 204 -17.29 -7.54 6.87
N ASN A 205 -16.24 -8.21 7.36
CA ASN A 205 -14.93 -8.20 6.72
C ASN A 205 -14.51 -9.65 6.44
N MET A 206 -13.72 -9.84 5.39
CA MET A 206 -13.23 -11.16 4.96
C MET A 206 -11.73 -11.32 5.28
N GLY A 207 -11.21 -10.55 6.22
CA GLY A 207 -9.84 -10.71 6.70
C GLY A 207 -9.75 -11.71 7.86
N ASP A 208 -8.53 -12.14 8.14
CA ASP A 208 -8.21 -13.06 9.23
C ASP A 208 -8.32 -12.38 10.61
N TYR A 209 -8.27 -11.05 10.64
CA TYR A 209 -8.50 -10.27 11.85
C TYR A 209 -9.16 -8.92 11.57
N ARG A 210 -9.78 -8.36 12.60
CA ARG A 210 -10.48 -7.08 12.52
C ARG A 210 -9.60 -5.94 13.07
N ASN A 211 -9.51 -4.85 12.31
CA ASN A 211 -8.93 -3.59 12.77
C ASN A 211 -9.99 -2.69 13.39
N THR A 212 -9.60 -1.91 14.39
CA THR A 212 -10.36 -0.71 14.78
C THR A 212 -10.19 0.38 13.71
N GLY A 213 -11.18 1.28 13.59
CA GLY A 213 -11.02 2.49 12.78
C GLY A 213 -10.02 3.47 13.44
N ASP A 214 -9.55 4.42 12.65
CA ASP A 214 -8.79 5.56 13.16
C ASP A 214 -9.71 6.39 14.07
N ARG A 215 -9.18 6.86 15.20
CA ARG A 215 -9.89 7.68 16.18
C ARG A 215 -9.52 9.14 16.05
#